data_1cb0c3893552b34f11bc6a59f2d5672d
#
_entry.id   1cb0c3893552b34f11bc6a59f2d5672d
#
_cell.length_a   1.000
_cell.length_b   1.000
_cell.length_c   1.000
_cell.angle_alpha   90.00
_cell.angle_beta   90.00
_cell.angle_gamma   90.00
#
_symmetry.space_group_name_H-M   'P 1'
#
loop_
_entity.id
_entity.type
_entity.pdbx_description
1 polymer ?
#
loop_
_entity_poly.entity_id
_entity_poly.type
_entity_poly.pdbx_seq_one_letter_code
_entity_poly.pdbx_strand_id
1 'polypeptide(L)'
;MSVSASTSASMGEKITEADKLIKKANKYWQPSLMDFRLKPDWEAAGPLFEKAALLYKQVGQLEKARAAYERAAQSQENIGSVWHAAKHLEICGAISKDLGQHEQVAEFYRQAGSYFAQAGRISAAADALARGAKALEDKAPAAASALYGEAIEHYESDGKEAQATDVFRQAIALLVKRQAWSDAVGMCMRFGEACDKANARSSQSKAYLGAIVLWLHAGDAQQAWQVFQDVLGINNFTKSDEAFAADALFLAYQSGSAEKVQTVVQGKQSFKQLDNQLARLAVKLPQGDLAGQARALAAAQGGRDPNKSEEQHEEEELL
;
A
#
# COMPACT_ATOMS: atom_id res chain seq x y z
N MET A 1 -46.68 7.10 9.13
CA MET A 1 -46.53 5.81 9.84
C MET A 1 -46.62 4.56 8.93
N SER A 2 -47.19 4.60 7.71
CA SER A 2 -47.37 3.42 6.84
C SER A 2 -46.10 2.93 6.11
N VAL A 3 -45.15 3.82 5.79
CA VAL A 3 -43.91 3.45 5.04
C VAL A 3 -42.95 2.62 5.89
N SER A 4 -42.84 2.88 7.20
CA SER A 4 -41.95 2.14 8.10
C SER A 4 -42.44 0.71 8.38
N ALA A 5 -43.73 0.47 8.40
CA ALA A 5 -44.31 -0.85 8.62
C ALA A 5 -44.12 -1.77 7.40
N SER A 6 -44.25 -1.25 6.17
CA SER A 6 -44.05 -2.02 4.94
C SER A 6 -42.59 -2.41 4.73
N THR A 7 -41.64 -1.53 5.09
CA THR A 7 -40.20 -1.82 5.04
C THR A 7 -39.79 -2.89 6.06
N SER A 8 -40.32 -2.85 7.26
CA SER A 8 -40.10 -3.85 8.31
C SER A 8 -40.63 -5.25 7.93
N ALA A 9 -41.80 -5.33 7.34
CA ALA A 9 -42.42 -6.59 6.85
C ALA A 9 -41.53 -7.21 5.73
N SER A 10 -41.08 -6.39 4.77
CA SER A 10 -40.16 -6.82 3.69
C SER A 10 -38.82 -7.31 4.20
N MET A 11 -38.27 -6.69 5.26
CA MET A 11 -37.03 -7.17 5.91
C MET A 11 -37.24 -8.53 6.60
N GLY A 12 -38.33 -8.76 7.30
CA GLY A 12 -38.67 -10.02 7.93
C GLY A 12 -38.81 -11.17 6.92
N GLU A 13 -39.46 -10.90 5.78
CA GLU A 13 -39.56 -11.87 4.67
C GLU A 13 -38.22 -12.27 4.12
N LYS A 14 -37.32 -11.31 3.88
CA LYS A 14 -35.93 -11.58 3.39
C LYS A 14 -35.13 -12.43 4.37
N ILE A 15 -35.22 -12.16 5.67
CA ILE A 15 -34.57 -12.95 6.70
C ILE A 15 -35.11 -14.39 6.67
N THR A 16 -36.40 -14.56 6.61
CA THR A 16 -37.03 -15.88 6.56
C THR A 16 -36.66 -16.66 5.29
N GLU A 17 -36.55 -15.97 4.14
CA GLU A 17 -36.05 -16.57 2.89
C GLU A 17 -34.59 -16.99 3.02
N ALA A 18 -33.73 -16.13 3.56
CA ALA A 18 -32.34 -16.43 3.79
C ALA A 18 -32.15 -17.64 4.71
N ASP A 19 -32.89 -17.70 5.83
CA ASP A 19 -32.86 -18.84 6.76
C ASP A 19 -33.29 -20.16 6.06
N LYS A 20 -34.29 -20.12 5.18
CA LYS A 20 -34.73 -21.29 4.37
C LYS A 20 -33.60 -21.73 3.40
N LEU A 21 -32.96 -20.76 2.75
CA LEU A 21 -31.81 -21.05 1.83
C LEU A 21 -30.66 -21.67 2.59
N ILE A 22 -30.29 -21.17 3.76
CA ILE A 22 -29.26 -21.76 4.61
C ILE A 22 -29.60 -23.20 5.00
N LYS A 23 -30.85 -23.45 5.43
CA LYS A 23 -31.31 -24.80 5.77
C LYS A 23 -31.19 -25.74 4.56
N LYS A 24 -31.57 -25.27 3.36
CA LYS A 24 -31.45 -26.03 2.11
C LYS A 24 -29.98 -26.27 1.73
N ALA A 25 -29.14 -25.25 1.80
CA ALA A 25 -27.70 -25.36 1.51
C ALA A 25 -27.02 -26.37 2.44
N ASN A 26 -27.33 -26.34 3.74
CA ASN A 26 -26.79 -27.26 4.72
C ASN A 26 -27.14 -28.73 4.44
N LYS A 27 -28.29 -29.02 3.80
CA LYS A 27 -28.60 -30.38 3.36
C LYS A 27 -27.65 -30.85 2.26
N TYR A 28 -27.25 -29.99 1.34
CA TYR A 28 -26.28 -30.28 0.30
C TYR A 28 -24.83 -30.33 0.82
N TRP A 29 -24.55 -29.57 1.87
CA TRP A 29 -23.24 -29.49 2.51
C TRP A 29 -22.79 -30.79 3.19
N GLN A 30 -23.74 -31.68 3.53
CA GLN A 30 -23.48 -32.94 4.19
C GLN A 30 -23.84 -34.13 3.28
N PRO A 31 -23.12 -35.26 3.36
CA PRO A 31 -23.57 -36.50 2.76
C PRO A 31 -24.97 -36.88 3.28
N SER A 32 -25.81 -37.49 2.45
CA SER A 32 -27.16 -37.94 2.81
C SER A 32 -27.41 -39.34 2.23
N LEU A 33 -27.49 -40.30 3.10
CA LEU A 33 -27.87 -41.65 2.69
C LEU A 33 -29.31 -41.76 2.18
N MET A 34 -30.20 -40.89 2.70
CA MET A 34 -31.59 -40.84 2.26
C MET A 34 -31.72 -40.35 0.81
N ASP A 35 -30.83 -39.46 0.38
CA ASP A 35 -30.79 -38.90 -0.98
C ASP A 35 -29.76 -39.61 -1.86
N PHE A 36 -29.26 -40.81 -1.45
CA PHE A 36 -28.20 -41.56 -2.13
C PHE A 36 -26.94 -40.74 -2.44
N ARG A 37 -26.66 -39.69 -1.63
CA ARG A 37 -25.55 -38.78 -1.78
C ARG A 37 -24.43 -39.14 -0.81
N LEU A 38 -23.39 -39.80 -1.31
CA LEU A 38 -22.25 -40.25 -0.52
C LEU A 38 -21.21 -39.12 -0.22
N LYS A 39 -21.28 -38.01 -0.98
CA LYS A 39 -20.39 -36.86 -0.84
C LYS A 39 -21.23 -35.59 -0.77
N PRO A 40 -20.69 -34.52 -0.17
CA PRO A 40 -21.31 -33.18 -0.24
C PRO A 40 -21.49 -32.73 -1.70
N ASP A 41 -22.58 -32.02 -1.95
CA ASP A 41 -22.87 -31.41 -3.24
C ASP A 41 -22.56 -29.91 -3.17
N TRP A 42 -21.29 -29.59 -3.39
CA TRP A 42 -20.77 -28.22 -3.30
C TRP A 42 -21.36 -27.31 -4.40
N GLU A 43 -21.61 -27.88 -5.58
CA GLU A 43 -22.18 -27.15 -6.71
C GLU A 43 -23.62 -26.67 -6.40
N ALA A 44 -24.40 -27.50 -5.73
CA ALA A 44 -25.75 -27.13 -5.31
C ALA A 44 -25.76 -26.24 -4.06
N ALA A 45 -24.81 -26.41 -3.14
CA ALA A 45 -24.75 -25.64 -1.89
C ALA A 45 -24.28 -24.20 -2.09
N GLY A 46 -23.22 -23.99 -2.90
CA GLY A 46 -22.56 -22.70 -3.09
C GLY A 46 -23.52 -21.56 -3.45
N PRO A 47 -24.30 -21.67 -4.54
CA PRO A 47 -25.26 -20.62 -4.94
C PRO A 47 -26.35 -20.33 -3.91
N LEU A 48 -26.74 -21.33 -3.11
CA LEU A 48 -27.72 -21.14 -2.04
C LEU A 48 -27.14 -20.32 -0.89
N PHE A 49 -25.88 -20.61 -0.49
CA PHE A 49 -25.16 -19.81 0.51
C PHE A 49 -24.96 -18.37 0.03
N GLU A 50 -24.53 -18.19 -1.23
CA GLU A 50 -24.35 -16.85 -1.81
C GLU A 50 -25.66 -16.05 -1.82
N LYS A 51 -26.77 -16.65 -2.27
CA LYS A 51 -28.07 -16.00 -2.27
C LYS A 51 -28.54 -15.63 -0.85
N ALA A 52 -28.35 -16.52 0.12
CA ALA A 52 -28.67 -16.23 1.52
C ALA A 52 -27.81 -15.10 2.08
N ALA A 53 -26.49 -15.10 1.79
CA ALA A 53 -25.58 -14.07 2.19
C ALA A 53 -25.97 -12.69 1.67
N LEU A 54 -26.37 -12.61 0.39
CA LEU A 54 -26.85 -11.38 -0.22
C LEU A 54 -28.11 -10.85 0.49
N LEU A 55 -29.07 -11.72 0.80
CA LEU A 55 -30.29 -11.32 1.53
C LEU A 55 -29.96 -10.82 2.93
N TYR A 56 -29.11 -11.53 3.70
CA TYR A 56 -28.66 -11.07 5.01
C TYR A 56 -27.94 -9.72 4.94
N LYS A 57 -27.08 -9.51 3.95
CA LYS A 57 -26.38 -8.25 3.74
C LYS A 57 -27.37 -7.10 3.47
N GLN A 58 -28.39 -7.34 2.64
CA GLN A 58 -29.43 -6.33 2.34
C GLN A 58 -30.22 -5.88 3.56
N VAL A 59 -30.40 -6.74 4.57
CA VAL A 59 -31.14 -6.44 5.81
C VAL A 59 -30.22 -6.08 6.98
N GLY A 60 -28.91 -5.90 6.73
CA GLY A 60 -27.96 -5.50 7.76
C GLY A 60 -27.53 -6.60 8.74
N GLN A 61 -27.86 -7.87 8.48
CA GLN A 61 -27.43 -9.03 9.28
C GLN A 61 -26.00 -9.43 8.88
N LEU A 62 -25.03 -8.54 9.17
CA LEU A 62 -23.66 -8.62 8.62
C LEU A 62 -22.91 -9.89 9.05
N GLU A 63 -23.03 -10.34 10.32
CA GLU A 63 -22.39 -11.56 10.79
C GLU A 63 -22.89 -12.79 10.05
N LYS A 64 -24.24 -12.89 9.86
CA LYS A 64 -24.83 -14.00 9.11
C LYS A 64 -24.47 -13.95 7.63
N ALA A 65 -24.41 -12.74 7.06
CA ALA A 65 -24.00 -12.54 5.67
C ALA A 65 -22.58 -13.03 5.46
N ARG A 66 -21.62 -12.64 6.34
CA ARG A 66 -20.24 -13.08 6.28
C ARG A 66 -20.13 -14.60 6.39
N ALA A 67 -20.73 -15.20 7.43
CA ALA A 67 -20.69 -16.64 7.61
C ALA A 67 -21.26 -17.43 6.41
N ALA A 68 -22.27 -16.88 5.74
CA ALA A 68 -22.82 -17.49 4.53
C ALA A 68 -21.87 -17.32 3.31
N TYR A 69 -21.21 -16.15 3.15
CA TYR A 69 -20.19 -15.96 2.11
C TYR A 69 -18.95 -16.84 2.35
N GLU A 70 -18.51 -17.04 3.59
CA GLU A 70 -17.43 -17.98 3.93
C GLU A 70 -17.76 -19.41 3.46
N ARG A 71 -19.01 -19.87 3.69
CA ARG A 71 -19.45 -21.18 3.19
C ARG A 71 -19.59 -21.23 1.67
N ALA A 72 -20.01 -20.14 1.04
CA ALA A 72 -20.01 -20.04 -0.42
C ALA A 72 -18.57 -20.12 -0.97
N ALA A 73 -17.62 -19.41 -0.36
CA ALA A 73 -16.19 -19.51 -0.74
C ALA A 73 -15.67 -20.93 -0.61
N GLN A 74 -15.93 -21.60 0.51
CA GLN A 74 -15.51 -22.98 0.73
C GLN A 74 -16.16 -23.96 -0.27
N SER A 75 -17.42 -23.72 -0.67
CA SER A 75 -18.06 -24.51 -1.74
C SER A 75 -17.33 -24.34 -3.06
N GLN A 76 -16.97 -23.09 -3.43
CA GLN A 76 -16.24 -22.79 -4.65
C GLN A 76 -14.83 -23.40 -4.66
N GLU A 77 -14.14 -23.36 -3.51
CA GLU A 77 -12.84 -24.02 -3.32
C GLU A 77 -12.95 -25.53 -3.57
N ASN A 78 -13.93 -26.20 -2.94
CA ASN A 78 -14.11 -27.65 -3.06
C ASN A 78 -14.46 -28.14 -4.47
N ILE A 79 -15.04 -27.28 -5.31
CA ILE A 79 -15.27 -27.59 -6.75
C ILE A 79 -14.11 -27.12 -7.65
N GLY A 80 -13.01 -26.61 -7.06
CA GLY A 80 -11.84 -26.12 -7.80
C GLY A 80 -12.00 -24.73 -8.40
N SER A 81 -13.06 -24.01 -8.09
CA SER A 81 -13.32 -22.65 -8.61
C SER A 81 -12.71 -21.58 -7.71
N VAL A 82 -11.38 -21.63 -7.55
CA VAL A 82 -10.61 -20.78 -6.60
C VAL A 82 -10.77 -19.29 -6.88
N TRP A 83 -11.00 -18.88 -8.13
CA TRP A 83 -11.26 -17.48 -8.45
C TRP A 83 -12.57 -16.96 -7.83
N HIS A 84 -13.64 -17.76 -7.87
CA HIS A 84 -14.91 -17.40 -7.24
C HIS A 84 -14.81 -17.45 -5.71
N ALA A 85 -14.06 -18.42 -5.16
CA ALA A 85 -13.76 -18.47 -3.74
C ALA A 85 -13.09 -17.18 -3.27
N ALA A 86 -12.06 -16.69 -4.00
CA ALA A 86 -11.41 -15.41 -3.72
C ALA A 86 -12.39 -14.24 -3.69
N LYS A 87 -13.31 -14.18 -4.66
CA LYS A 87 -14.32 -13.11 -4.71
C LYS A 87 -15.24 -13.10 -3.49
N HIS A 88 -15.66 -14.25 -3.01
CA HIS A 88 -16.46 -14.32 -1.78
C HIS A 88 -15.66 -13.91 -0.54
N LEU A 89 -14.38 -14.27 -0.47
CA LEU A 89 -13.50 -13.84 0.64
C LEU A 89 -13.23 -12.34 0.64
N GLU A 90 -13.10 -11.68 -0.52
CA GLU A 90 -13.04 -10.22 -0.59
C GLU A 90 -14.31 -9.57 0.02
N ILE A 91 -15.48 -10.17 -0.24
CA ILE A 91 -16.74 -9.69 0.36
C ILE A 91 -16.72 -9.90 1.87
N CYS A 92 -16.21 -11.05 2.36
CA CYS A 92 -16.04 -11.31 3.79
C CYS A 92 -15.12 -10.27 4.45
N GLY A 93 -14.00 -9.93 3.80
CA GLY A 93 -13.09 -8.88 4.26
C GLY A 93 -13.77 -7.51 4.36
N ALA A 94 -14.56 -7.13 3.34
CA ALA A 94 -15.31 -5.88 3.36
C ALA A 94 -16.38 -5.86 4.48
N ILE A 95 -17.11 -6.96 4.69
CA ILE A 95 -18.07 -7.08 5.78
C ILE A 95 -17.37 -7.03 7.15
N SER A 96 -16.22 -7.68 7.29
CA SER A 96 -15.43 -7.66 8.54
C SER A 96 -14.95 -6.25 8.89
N LYS A 97 -14.63 -5.42 7.88
CA LYS A 97 -14.35 -3.99 8.07
C LYS A 97 -15.57 -3.27 8.65
N ASP A 98 -16.75 -3.48 8.08
CA ASP A 98 -17.99 -2.86 8.55
C ASP A 98 -18.38 -3.30 9.97
N LEU A 99 -17.96 -4.51 10.37
CA LEU A 99 -18.11 -5.06 11.73
C LEU A 99 -16.99 -4.59 12.70
N GLY A 100 -15.96 -3.88 12.22
CA GLY A 100 -14.83 -3.45 13.05
C GLY A 100 -13.86 -4.57 13.42
N GLN A 101 -13.90 -5.71 12.75
CA GLN A 101 -13.10 -6.90 13.03
C GLN A 101 -11.79 -6.90 12.22
N HIS A 102 -10.86 -6.02 12.58
CA HIS A 102 -9.69 -5.67 11.77
C HIS A 102 -8.73 -6.84 11.49
N GLU A 103 -8.56 -7.77 12.45
CA GLU A 103 -7.73 -8.97 12.24
C GLU A 103 -8.32 -9.85 11.13
N GLN A 104 -9.63 -10.03 11.13
CA GLN A 104 -10.32 -10.81 10.11
C GLN A 104 -10.30 -10.13 8.73
N VAL A 105 -10.28 -8.79 8.68
CA VAL A 105 -10.08 -8.07 7.42
C VAL A 105 -8.78 -8.51 6.76
N ALA A 106 -7.67 -8.45 7.50
CA ALA A 106 -6.35 -8.85 6.97
C ALA A 106 -6.35 -10.31 6.51
N GLU A 107 -6.92 -11.20 7.31
CA GLU A 107 -6.97 -12.64 7.03
C GLU A 107 -7.74 -12.93 5.74
N PHE A 108 -8.96 -12.39 5.60
CA PHE A 108 -9.77 -12.64 4.40
C PHE A 108 -9.13 -12.10 3.12
N TYR A 109 -8.49 -10.92 3.17
CA TYR A 109 -7.82 -10.39 1.99
C TYR A 109 -6.54 -11.16 1.64
N ARG A 110 -5.80 -11.72 2.62
CA ARG A 110 -4.68 -12.65 2.36
C ARG A 110 -5.15 -13.95 1.71
N GLN A 111 -6.21 -14.55 2.24
CA GLN A 111 -6.78 -15.75 1.66
C GLN A 111 -7.29 -15.49 0.24
N ALA A 112 -7.98 -14.37 0.00
CA ALA A 112 -8.40 -13.96 -1.34
C ALA A 112 -7.20 -13.78 -2.28
N GLY A 113 -6.15 -13.11 -1.82
CA GLY A 113 -4.89 -12.94 -2.55
C GLY A 113 -4.26 -14.28 -2.93
N SER A 114 -4.17 -15.20 -1.97
CA SER A 114 -3.65 -16.56 -2.21
C SER A 114 -4.45 -17.31 -3.27
N TYR A 115 -5.78 -17.26 -3.22
CA TYR A 115 -6.62 -17.93 -4.21
C TYR A 115 -6.56 -17.27 -5.60
N PHE A 116 -6.44 -15.93 -5.68
CA PHE A 116 -6.19 -15.27 -6.96
C PHE A 116 -4.83 -15.67 -7.55
N ALA A 117 -3.79 -15.74 -6.73
CA ALA A 117 -2.47 -16.21 -7.16
C ALA A 117 -2.52 -17.65 -7.64
N GLN A 118 -3.20 -18.54 -6.90
CA GLN A 118 -3.42 -19.93 -7.31
C GLN A 118 -4.18 -20.06 -8.64
N ALA A 119 -5.10 -19.13 -8.91
CA ALA A 119 -5.81 -19.03 -10.19
C ALA A 119 -4.95 -18.42 -11.32
N GLY A 120 -3.67 -18.14 -11.10
CA GLY A 120 -2.78 -17.48 -12.06
C GLY A 120 -3.11 -16.00 -12.30
N ARG A 121 -3.82 -15.35 -11.34
CA ARG A 121 -4.26 -13.96 -11.44
C ARG A 121 -3.48 -13.07 -10.46
N ILE A 122 -2.16 -12.99 -10.68
CA ILE A 122 -1.24 -12.30 -9.76
C ILE A 122 -1.62 -10.83 -9.53
N SER A 123 -1.96 -10.08 -10.59
CA SER A 123 -2.43 -8.70 -10.43
C SER A 123 -3.70 -8.59 -9.57
N ALA A 124 -4.63 -9.55 -9.71
CA ALA A 124 -5.83 -9.55 -8.87
C ALA A 124 -5.50 -9.90 -7.40
N ALA A 125 -4.48 -10.74 -7.17
CA ALA A 125 -3.97 -11.03 -5.82
C ALA A 125 -3.41 -9.77 -5.17
N ALA A 126 -2.54 -9.05 -5.88
CA ALA A 126 -1.97 -7.79 -5.42
C ALA A 126 -3.06 -6.73 -5.14
N ASP A 127 -4.01 -6.59 -6.06
CA ASP A 127 -5.15 -5.67 -5.89
C ASP A 127 -6.02 -6.00 -4.68
N ALA A 128 -6.26 -7.29 -4.40
CA ALA A 128 -7.02 -7.71 -3.23
C ALA A 128 -6.29 -7.31 -1.94
N LEU A 129 -4.98 -7.60 -1.85
CA LEU A 129 -4.14 -7.22 -0.71
C LEU A 129 -4.09 -5.70 -0.52
N ALA A 130 -3.93 -4.93 -1.60
CA ALA A 130 -3.94 -3.47 -1.54
C ALA A 130 -5.29 -2.91 -1.04
N ARG A 131 -6.42 -3.51 -1.46
CA ARG A 131 -7.75 -3.15 -0.92
C ARG A 131 -7.87 -3.47 0.56
N GLY A 132 -7.35 -4.61 1.01
CA GLY A 132 -7.28 -4.97 2.43
C GLY A 132 -6.43 -3.99 3.23
N ALA A 133 -5.26 -3.62 2.71
CA ALA A 133 -4.40 -2.61 3.30
C ALA A 133 -5.12 -1.28 3.46
N LYS A 134 -5.75 -0.80 2.39
CA LYS A 134 -6.54 0.45 2.40
C LYS A 134 -7.67 0.43 3.42
N ALA A 135 -8.32 -0.72 3.59
CA ALA A 135 -9.38 -0.88 4.58
C ALA A 135 -8.89 -0.76 6.03
N LEU A 136 -7.60 -1.01 6.28
CA LEU A 136 -6.97 -1.06 7.60
C LEU A 136 -6.13 0.17 7.97
N GLU A 137 -5.85 1.09 7.04
CA GLU A 137 -4.92 2.23 7.24
C GLU A 137 -5.16 3.01 8.55
N ASP A 138 -6.42 3.27 8.89
CA ASP A 138 -6.77 4.10 10.04
C ASP A 138 -6.88 3.32 11.36
N LYS A 139 -7.20 2.03 11.31
CA LYS A 139 -7.53 1.24 12.49
C LYS A 139 -6.45 0.21 12.87
N ALA A 140 -5.76 -0.33 11.88
CA ALA A 140 -4.69 -1.31 12.06
C ALA A 140 -3.52 -1.02 11.09
N PRO A 141 -2.84 0.14 11.23
CA PRO A 141 -1.86 0.60 10.26
C PRO A 141 -0.63 -0.32 10.12
N ALA A 142 -0.30 -1.12 11.13
CA ALA A 142 0.77 -2.12 11.02
C ALA A 142 0.37 -3.26 10.08
N ALA A 143 -0.87 -3.77 10.21
CA ALA A 143 -1.41 -4.78 9.31
C ALA A 143 -1.57 -4.23 7.88
N ALA A 144 -1.98 -2.96 7.74
CA ALA A 144 -2.05 -2.31 6.44
C ALA A 144 -0.68 -2.22 5.75
N SER A 145 0.38 -1.84 6.49
CA SER A 145 1.76 -1.83 5.96
C SER A 145 2.19 -3.21 5.47
N ALA A 146 1.90 -4.27 6.24
CA ALA A 146 2.24 -5.64 5.85
C ALA A 146 1.53 -6.05 4.54
N LEU A 147 0.22 -5.78 4.44
CA LEU A 147 -0.56 -6.10 3.23
C LEU A 147 -0.09 -5.31 2.00
N TYR A 148 0.33 -4.05 2.15
CA TYR A 148 0.95 -3.31 1.04
C TYR A 148 2.26 -3.93 0.61
N GLY A 149 3.10 -4.39 1.55
CA GLY A 149 4.34 -5.12 1.25
C GLY A 149 4.07 -6.39 0.45
N GLU A 150 3.13 -7.21 0.92
CA GLU A 150 2.69 -8.45 0.25
C GLU A 150 2.13 -8.17 -1.17
N ALA A 151 1.36 -7.08 -1.36
CA ALA A 151 0.84 -6.68 -2.67
C ALA A 151 1.98 -6.30 -3.64
N ILE A 152 2.97 -5.55 -3.16
CA ILE A 152 4.16 -5.17 -3.95
C ILE A 152 4.95 -6.41 -4.37
N GLU A 153 5.16 -7.36 -3.44
CA GLU A 153 5.86 -8.63 -3.73
C GLU A 153 5.19 -9.42 -4.85
N HIS A 154 3.86 -9.46 -4.87
CA HIS A 154 3.13 -10.09 -5.97
C HIS A 154 3.38 -9.42 -7.32
N TYR A 155 3.37 -8.08 -7.39
CA TYR A 155 3.67 -7.38 -8.63
C TYR A 155 5.11 -7.59 -9.09
N GLU A 156 6.08 -7.52 -8.18
CA GLU A 156 7.50 -7.73 -8.47
C GLU A 156 7.78 -9.16 -8.94
N SER A 157 7.14 -10.16 -8.32
CA SER A 157 7.30 -11.57 -8.71
C SER A 157 6.72 -11.88 -10.10
N ASP A 158 5.79 -11.05 -10.59
CA ASP A 158 5.15 -11.21 -11.89
C ASP A 158 5.76 -10.27 -12.97
N GLY A 159 6.82 -9.50 -12.63
CA GLY A 159 7.47 -8.54 -13.52
C GLY A 159 6.55 -7.39 -13.92
N LYS A 160 5.65 -6.98 -13.03
CA LYS A 160 4.64 -5.94 -13.25
C LYS A 160 4.85 -4.71 -12.36
N GLU A 161 6.10 -4.32 -12.17
CA GLU A 161 6.50 -3.19 -11.31
C GLU A 161 5.78 -1.90 -11.69
N ALA A 162 5.50 -1.68 -12.96
CA ALA A 162 4.76 -0.50 -13.40
C ALA A 162 3.35 -0.41 -12.78
N GLN A 163 2.69 -1.55 -12.56
CA GLN A 163 1.36 -1.61 -11.95
C GLN A 163 1.41 -1.41 -10.43
N ALA A 164 2.55 -1.65 -9.78
CA ALA A 164 2.75 -1.46 -8.35
C ALA A 164 2.87 0.02 -7.94
N THR A 165 3.02 0.95 -8.88
CA THR A 165 3.32 2.36 -8.61
C THR A 165 2.39 2.99 -7.57
N ASP A 166 1.08 2.80 -7.71
CA ASP A 166 0.11 3.39 -6.78
C ASP A 166 0.14 2.71 -5.41
N VAL A 167 0.46 1.41 -5.36
CA VAL A 167 0.61 0.66 -4.11
C VAL A 167 1.83 1.15 -3.35
N PHE A 168 2.97 1.37 -4.02
CA PHE A 168 4.16 1.97 -3.42
C PHE A 168 3.86 3.35 -2.82
N ARG A 169 3.18 4.23 -3.55
CA ARG A 169 2.79 5.56 -3.07
C ARG A 169 1.90 5.51 -1.84
N GLN A 170 0.93 4.59 -1.82
CA GLN A 170 0.05 4.41 -0.66
C GLN A 170 0.83 3.87 0.55
N ALA A 171 1.73 2.90 0.35
CA ALA A 171 2.59 2.37 1.40
C ALA A 171 3.50 3.46 2.00
N ILE A 172 4.17 4.25 1.15
CA ILE A 172 5.02 5.36 1.60
C ILE A 172 4.18 6.38 2.37
N ALA A 173 3.01 6.77 1.86
CA ALA A 173 2.12 7.73 2.53
C ALA A 173 1.68 7.23 3.92
N LEU A 174 1.36 5.96 4.06
CA LEU A 174 1.02 5.33 5.34
C LEU A 174 2.20 5.35 6.31
N LEU A 175 3.40 5.00 5.85
CA LEU A 175 4.61 4.99 6.67
C LEU A 175 4.98 6.42 7.14
N VAL A 176 4.85 7.41 6.26
CA VAL A 176 5.02 8.83 6.60
C VAL A 176 3.99 9.28 7.65
N LYS A 177 2.71 8.92 7.50
CA LYS A 177 1.65 9.22 8.48
C LYS A 177 1.97 8.62 9.86
N ARG A 178 2.62 7.46 9.90
CA ARG A 178 3.06 6.78 11.12
C ARG A 178 4.39 7.30 11.68
N GLN A 179 5.06 8.19 10.99
CA GLN A 179 6.41 8.65 11.30
C GLN A 179 7.45 7.50 11.35
N ALA A 180 7.21 6.43 10.61
CA ALA A 180 8.12 5.30 10.45
C ALA A 180 9.16 5.65 9.35
N TRP A 181 10.07 6.58 9.69
CA TRP A 181 10.96 7.21 8.71
C TRP A 181 11.87 6.22 8.00
N SER A 182 12.51 5.33 8.74
CA SER A 182 13.40 4.30 8.17
C SER A 182 12.66 3.37 7.20
N ASP A 183 11.46 2.92 7.58
CA ASP A 183 10.65 2.05 6.72
C ASP A 183 10.18 2.81 5.46
N ALA A 184 9.83 4.11 5.61
CA ALA A 184 9.42 4.95 4.50
C ALA A 184 10.58 5.18 3.51
N VAL A 185 11.80 5.37 4.01
CA VAL A 185 13.02 5.46 3.17
C VAL A 185 13.26 4.14 2.45
N GLY A 186 13.24 3.02 3.15
CA GLY A 186 13.39 1.69 2.53
C GLY A 186 12.36 1.45 1.43
N MET A 187 11.10 1.87 1.66
CA MET A 187 10.04 1.76 0.66
C MET A 187 10.27 2.70 -0.55
N CYS A 188 10.81 3.92 -0.34
CA CYS A 188 11.19 4.82 -1.43
C CYS A 188 12.34 4.23 -2.27
N MET A 189 13.35 3.65 -1.64
CA MET A 189 14.46 3.00 -2.33
C MET A 189 13.97 1.81 -3.18
N ARG A 190 13.15 0.92 -2.60
CA ARG A 190 12.52 -0.19 -3.32
C ARG A 190 11.64 0.30 -4.48
N PHE A 191 10.91 1.40 -4.29
CA PHE A 191 10.12 2.01 -5.36
C PHE A 191 11.02 2.54 -6.49
N GLY A 192 12.16 3.14 -6.16
CA GLY A 192 13.17 3.57 -7.15
C GLY A 192 13.69 2.40 -7.99
N GLU A 193 13.99 1.26 -7.37
CA GLU A 193 14.40 0.04 -8.06
C GLU A 193 13.29 -0.54 -8.97
N ALA A 194 12.05 -0.56 -8.48
CA ALA A 194 10.89 -0.98 -9.28
C ALA A 194 10.66 -0.05 -10.48
N CYS A 195 10.85 1.26 -10.31
CA CYS A 195 10.79 2.24 -11.39
C CYS A 195 11.89 2.03 -12.43
N ASP A 196 13.08 1.60 -12.03
CA ASP A 196 14.17 1.27 -12.95
C ASP A 196 13.77 0.11 -13.85
N LYS A 197 13.32 -1.00 -13.27
CA LYS A 197 12.82 -2.17 -14.02
C LYS A 197 11.67 -1.82 -14.96
N ALA A 198 10.79 -0.90 -14.55
CA ALA A 198 9.68 -0.40 -15.35
C ALA A 198 10.09 0.68 -16.36
N ASN A 199 11.37 1.06 -16.43
CA ASN A 199 11.90 2.17 -17.24
C ASN A 199 11.19 3.52 -16.97
N ALA A 200 10.72 3.74 -15.74
CA ALA A 200 10.01 4.92 -15.28
C ALA A 200 10.97 5.95 -14.63
N ARG A 201 11.89 6.48 -15.41
CA ARG A 201 13.05 7.29 -14.97
C ARG A 201 12.69 8.47 -14.08
N SER A 202 11.65 9.25 -14.44
CA SER A 202 11.22 10.41 -13.64
C SER A 202 10.68 9.99 -12.26
N SER A 203 9.93 8.89 -12.17
CA SER A 203 9.43 8.37 -10.91
C SER A 203 10.57 7.80 -10.05
N GLN A 204 11.58 7.19 -10.65
CA GLN A 204 12.79 6.71 -10.01
C GLN A 204 13.52 7.85 -9.29
N SER A 205 13.83 8.93 -10.01
CA SER A 205 14.56 10.08 -9.45
C SER A 205 13.77 10.75 -8.32
N LYS A 206 12.44 10.85 -8.46
CA LYS A 206 11.57 11.39 -7.40
C LYS A 206 11.51 10.50 -6.17
N ALA A 207 11.53 9.18 -6.32
CA ALA A 207 11.57 8.26 -5.20
C ALA A 207 12.86 8.43 -4.39
N TYR A 208 14.01 8.56 -5.04
CA TYR A 208 15.30 8.78 -4.37
C TYR A 208 15.39 10.16 -3.70
N LEU A 209 14.94 11.23 -4.35
CA LEU A 209 14.84 12.53 -3.70
C LEU A 209 13.90 12.48 -2.50
N GLY A 210 12.79 11.73 -2.60
CA GLY A 210 11.87 11.50 -1.49
C GLY A 210 12.54 10.83 -0.28
N ALA A 211 13.39 9.82 -0.51
CA ALA A 211 14.16 9.14 0.54
C ALA A 211 15.12 10.11 1.27
N ILE A 212 15.79 10.99 0.51
CA ILE A 212 16.67 12.03 1.07
C ILE A 212 15.86 13.01 1.93
N VAL A 213 14.73 13.50 1.42
CA VAL A 213 13.84 14.41 2.15
C VAL A 213 13.33 13.79 3.45
N LEU A 214 13.01 12.50 3.45
CA LEU A 214 12.56 11.77 4.64
C LEU A 214 13.61 11.77 5.74
N TRP A 215 14.88 11.44 5.44
CA TRP A 215 15.95 11.46 6.43
C TRP A 215 16.25 12.87 6.94
N LEU A 216 16.29 13.88 6.05
CA LEU A 216 16.47 15.26 6.47
C LEU A 216 15.31 15.75 7.36
N HIS A 217 14.07 15.32 7.06
CA HIS A 217 12.92 15.61 7.90
C HIS A 217 12.96 14.89 9.26
N ALA A 218 13.51 13.69 9.30
CA ALA A 218 13.77 12.94 10.54
C ALA A 218 14.90 13.56 11.37
N GLY A 219 15.65 14.52 10.82
CA GLY A 219 16.78 15.18 11.50
C GLY A 219 18.10 14.41 11.36
N ASP A 220 18.21 13.48 10.43
CA ASP A 220 19.40 12.66 10.19
C ASP A 220 20.04 12.99 8.83
N ALA A 221 20.81 14.08 8.80
CA ALA A 221 21.49 14.54 7.60
C ALA A 221 22.62 13.57 7.16
N GLN A 222 23.19 12.79 8.09
CA GLN A 222 24.20 11.80 7.78
C GLN A 222 23.62 10.64 6.97
N GLN A 223 22.47 10.08 7.40
CA GLN A 223 21.78 9.04 6.66
C GLN A 223 21.23 9.55 5.32
N ALA A 224 20.75 10.79 5.27
CA ALA A 224 20.34 11.42 4.03
C ALA A 224 21.52 11.50 3.02
N TRP A 225 22.70 11.88 3.49
CA TRP A 225 23.90 11.94 2.67
C TRP A 225 24.33 10.56 2.18
N GLN A 226 24.28 9.53 3.04
CA GLN A 226 24.60 8.16 2.64
C GLN A 226 23.67 7.70 1.50
N VAL A 227 22.36 7.91 1.64
CA VAL A 227 21.38 7.60 0.57
C VAL A 227 21.75 8.34 -0.72
N PHE A 228 22.10 9.63 -0.63
CA PHE A 228 22.49 10.41 -1.81
C PHE A 228 23.72 9.83 -2.50
N GLN A 229 24.76 9.45 -1.74
CA GLN A 229 25.96 8.81 -2.30
C GLN A 229 25.63 7.46 -2.97
N ASP A 230 24.79 6.64 -2.35
CA ASP A 230 24.40 5.34 -2.89
C ASP A 230 23.68 5.48 -4.25
N VAL A 231 22.79 6.47 -4.37
CA VAL A 231 22.02 6.68 -5.60
C VAL A 231 22.76 7.46 -6.68
N LEU A 232 23.83 8.18 -6.35
CA LEU A 232 24.73 8.82 -7.34
C LEU A 232 25.42 7.81 -8.26
N GLY A 233 25.55 6.54 -7.87
CA GLY A 233 25.98 5.47 -8.75
C GLY A 233 25.01 5.13 -9.87
N ILE A 234 23.78 5.64 -9.81
CA ILE A 234 22.72 5.35 -10.78
C ILE A 234 22.68 6.46 -11.85
N ASN A 235 23.15 6.14 -13.05
CA ASN A 235 23.31 7.10 -14.16
C ASN A 235 22.07 7.98 -14.44
N ASN A 236 20.87 7.42 -14.28
CA ASN A 236 19.65 8.14 -14.51
C ASN A 236 19.39 9.21 -13.44
N PHE A 237 19.69 8.91 -12.18
CA PHE A 237 19.53 9.85 -11.07
C PHE A 237 20.58 10.98 -11.16
N THR A 238 21.84 10.65 -11.37
CA THR A 238 22.96 11.60 -11.37
C THR A 238 22.77 12.79 -12.33
N LYS A 239 22.06 12.56 -13.45
CA LYS A 239 21.77 13.58 -14.48
C LYS A 239 20.39 14.21 -14.35
N SER A 240 19.69 13.95 -13.26
CA SER A 240 18.31 14.43 -13.06
C SER A 240 18.26 15.76 -12.31
N ASP A 241 17.19 16.53 -12.53
CA ASP A 241 16.91 17.74 -11.77
C ASP A 241 16.76 17.44 -10.26
N GLU A 242 16.35 16.22 -9.92
CA GLU A 242 16.22 15.74 -8.55
C GLU A 242 17.58 15.59 -7.86
N ALA A 243 18.61 15.11 -8.57
CA ALA A 243 19.98 15.03 -8.04
C ALA A 243 20.56 16.43 -7.82
N PHE A 244 20.41 17.35 -8.77
CA PHE A 244 20.84 18.73 -8.62
C PHE A 244 20.07 19.44 -7.49
N ALA A 245 18.79 19.13 -7.28
CA ALA A 245 18.03 19.67 -6.16
C ALA A 245 18.53 19.12 -4.81
N ALA A 246 18.88 17.84 -4.74
CA ALA A 246 19.45 17.22 -3.55
C ALA A 246 20.83 17.81 -3.21
N ASP A 247 21.70 17.97 -4.19
CA ASP A 247 23.03 18.55 -4.00
C ASP A 247 22.93 20.00 -3.48
N ALA A 248 22.12 20.84 -4.12
CA ALA A 248 21.86 22.20 -3.65
C ALA A 248 21.27 22.22 -2.21
N LEU A 249 20.45 21.25 -1.84
CA LEU A 249 19.92 21.13 -0.50
C LEU A 249 21.01 20.77 0.51
N PHE A 250 21.93 19.85 0.19
CA PHE A 250 23.06 19.52 1.06
C PHE A 250 24.01 20.71 1.26
N LEU A 251 24.31 21.47 0.21
CA LEU A 251 25.11 22.71 0.32
C LEU A 251 24.42 23.72 1.24
N ALA A 252 23.09 23.86 1.16
CA ALA A 252 22.34 24.73 2.07
C ALA A 252 22.41 24.25 3.53
N TYR A 253 22.32 22.93 3.77
CA TYR A 253 22.48 22.35 5.11
C TYR A 253 23.87 22.56 5.68
N GLN A 254 24.93 22.42 4.88
CA GLN A 254 26.32 22.70 5.29
C GLN A 254 26.52 24.13 5.76
N SER A 255 25.82 25.10 5.13
CA SER A 255 25.91 26.50 5.54
C SER A 255 25.31 26.78 6.92
N GLY A 256 24.57 25.85 7.52
CA GLY A 256 23.85 26.01 8.77
C GLY A 256 22.74 27.07 8.74
N SER A 257 22.34 27.53 7.54
CA SER A 257 21.33 28.61 7.38
C SER A 257 19.97 28.00 7.01
N ALA A 258 18.99 28.17 7.91
CA ALA A 258 17.60 27.76 7.65
C ALA A 258 17.00 28.54 6.48
N GLU A 259 17.36 29.78 6.28
CA GLU A 259 16.90 30.62 5.17
C GLU A 259 17.38 30.04 3.83
N LYS A 260 18.66 29.66 3.72
CA LYS A 260 19.20 29.04 2.51
C LYS A 260 18.49 27.71 2.20
N VAL A 261 18.25 26.85 3.21
CA VAL A 261 17.48 25.62 3.04
C VAL A 261 16.08 25.89 2.49
N GLN A 262 15.36 26.86 3.07
CA GLN A 262 14.04 27.28 2.60
C GLN A 262 14.09 27.84 1.17
N THR A 263 15.09 28.65 0.84
CA THR A 263 15.28 29.21 -0.50
C THR A 263 15.44 28.11 -1.54
N VAL A 264 16.26 27.10 -1.26
CA VAL A 264 16.46 25.96 -2.15
C VAL A 264 15.16 25.16 -2.33
N VAL A 265 14.47 24.81 -1.24
CA VAL A 265 13.22 24.04 -1.31
C VAL A 265 12.13 24.76 -2.10
N GLN A 266 12.00 26.07 -1.90
CA GLN A 266 10.99 26.90 -2.59
C GLN A 266 11.37 27.15 -4.06
N GLY A 267 12.66 27.30 -4.36
CA GLY A 267 13.18 27.63 -5.67
C GLY A 267 13.21 26.45 -6.63
N LYS A 268 13.51 25.23 -6.16
CA LYS A 268 13.64 24.06 -7.01
C LYS A 268 12.30 23.37 -7.24
N GLN A 269 11.93 23.19 -8.51
CA GLN A 269 10.66 22.59 -8.91
C GLN A 269 10.57 21.10 -8.51
N SER A 270 11.70 20.40 -8.44
CA SER A 270 11.77 18.98 -8.08
C SER A 270 11.09 18.67 -6.74
N PHE A 271 11.22 19.54 -5.72
CA PHE A 271 10.53 19.35 -4.43
C PHE A 271 9.01 19.47 -4.53
N LYS A 272 8.50 20.34 -5.43
CA LYS A 272 7.06 20.53 -5.65
C LYS A 272 6.44 19.39 -6.44
N GLN A 273 7.25 18.66 -7.20
CA GLN A 273 6.84 17.52 -8.03
C GLN A 273 6.89 16.17 -7.32
N LEU A 274 7.38 16.13 -6.07
CA LEU A 274 7.28 14.95 -5.22
C LEU A 274 5.82 14.58 -4.93
N ASP A 275 5.58 13.34 -4.55
CA ASP A 275 4.28 12.92 -4.05
C ASP A 275 3.85 13.81 -2.87
N ASN A 276 2.55 14.10 -2.77
CA ASN A 276 1.98 15.13 -1.91
C ASN A 276 2.49 15.10 -0.45
N GLN A 277 2.65 13.90 0.13
CA GLN A 277 3.16 13.77 1.50
C GLN A 277 4.63 14.19 1.59
N LEU A 278 5.46 13.74 0.66
CA LEU A 278 6.89 14.06 0.61
C LEU A 278 7.12 15.54 0.30
N ALA A 279 6.37 16.14 -0.61
CA ALA A 279 6.42 17.56 -0.89
C ALA A 279 6.09 18.42 0.35
N ARG A 280 5.08 18.00 1.14
CA ARG A 280 4.72 18.67 2.40
C ARG A 280 5.83 18.56 3.46
N LEU A 281 6.57 17.45 3.49
CA LEU A 281 7.72 17.28 4.38
C LEU A 281 8.87 18.18 3.93
N ALA A 282 9.16 18.23 2.63
CA ALA A 282 10.21 19.09 2.07
C ALA A 282 10.01 20.57 2.46
N VAL A 283 8.80 21.10 2.33
CA VAL A 283 8.49 22.49 2.70
C VAL A 283 8.74 22.80 4.19
N LYS A 284 8.74 21.77 5.05
CA LYS A 284 9.00 21.93 6.49
C LYS A 284 10.48 21.85 6.86
N LEU A 285 11.39 21.61 5.91
CA LEU A 285 12.82 21.57 6.18
C LEU A 285 13.37 22.97 6.45
N PRO A 286 14.41 23.15 7.32
CA PRO A 286 15.00 22.07 8.13
C PRO A 286 14.20 21.78 9.38
N GLN A 287 14.38 20.58 9.96
CA GLN A 287 13.81 20.18 11.23
C GLN A 287 14.91 19.95 12.28
N GLY A 288 14.62 20.25 13.53
CA GLY A 288 15.52 19.97 14.67
C GLY A 288 16.76 20.85 14.72
N ASP A 289 17.88 20.30 15.21
CA ASP A 289 19.17 20.99 15.37
C ASP A 289 19.94 21.08 14.04
N LEU A 290 19.72 22.13 13.27
CA LEU A 290 20.40 22.36 12.00
C LEU A 290 21.94 22.45 12.15
N ALA A 291 22.43 23.05 13.23
CA ALA A 291 23.87 23.18 13.45
C ALA A 291 24.53 21.81 13.71
N GLY A 292 23.85 20.95 14.47
CA GLY A 292 24.25 19.56 14.67
C GLY A 292 24.25 18.76 13.36
N GLN A 293 23.20 18.93 12.56
CA GLN A 293 23.08 18.27 11.25
C GLN A 293 24.16 18.75 10.28
N ALA A 294 24.47 20.05 10.23
CA ALA A 294 25.57 20.59 9.41
C ALA A 294 26.91 19.98 9.78
N ARG A 295 27.20 19.86 11.08
CA ARG A 295 28.45 19.21 11.58
C ARG A 295 28.51 17.74 11.23
N ALA A 296 27.40 16.99 11.41
CA ALA A 296 27.33 15.59 11.06
C ALA A 296 27.52 15.37 9.56
N LEU A 297 26.95 16.23 8.73
CA LEU A 297 27.12 16.22 7.29
C LEU A 297 28.57 16.50 6.86
N ALA A 298 29.20 17.51 7.44
CA ALA A 298 30.62 17.84 7.17
C ALA A 298 31.56 16.68 7.55
N ALA A 299 31.30 16.01 8.67
CA ALA A 299 32.05 14.80 9.07
C ALA A 299 31.85 13.64 8.08
N ALA A 300 30.64 13.40 7.60
CA ALA A 300 30.29 12.34 6.64
C ALA A 300 30.92 12.59 5.26
N GLN A 301 31.13 13.85 4.88
CA GLN A 301 31.76 14.24 3.61
C GLN A 301 33.30 14.25 3.64
N GLY A 302 33.91 13.90 4.77
CA GLY A 302 35.37 13.84 4.89
C GLY A 302 36.05 15.20 4.80
N GLY A 303 35.40 16.30 5.27
CA GLY A 303 35.98 17.65 5.30
C GLY A 303 36.18 18.25 3.90
N ARG A 304 35.35 17.98 2.92
CA ARG A 304 35.36 18.71 1.63
C ARG A 304 35.16 20.20 1.89
N ASP A 305 36.16 20.98 1.49
CA ASP A 305 36.12 22.45 1.55
C ASP A 305 35.05 22.94 0.55
N PRO A 306 33.97 23.64 1.02
CA PRO A 306 32.92 24.13 0.14
C PRO A 306 33.41 25.10 -0.95
N ASN A 307 34.58 25.76 -0.76
CA ASN A 307 35.14 26.67 -1.75
C ASN A 307 35.80 25.97 -2.94
N LYS A 308 36.19 24.67 -2.85
CA LYS A 308 36.78 23.97 -3.99
C LYS A 308 35.79 23.52 -5.07
N SER A 309 34.52 23.44 -4.77
CA SER A 309 33.51 23.05 -5.76
C SER A 309 33.07 24.20 -6.68
N GLU A 310 33.17 25.45 -6.21
CA GLU A 310 32.87 26.63 -7.04
C GLU A 310 33.99 26.90 -8.07
N GLU A 311 35.27 26.69 -7.70
CA GLU A 311 36.41 26.86 -8.63
C GLU A 311 36.43 25.83 -9.77
N GLN A 312 35.95 24.59 -9.54
CA GLN A 312 35.87 23.56 -10.58
C GLN A 312 34.75 23.78 -11.58
N HIS A 313 33.63 24.40 -11.17
CA HIS A 313 32.56 24.74 -12.09
C HIS A 313 32.87 25.96 -12.97
N GLU A 314 33.65 26.93 -12.45
CA GLU A 314 34.09 28.07 -13.25
C GLU A 314 35.19 27.67 -14.27
N GLU A 315 36.00 26.66 -14.00
CA GLU A 315 37.01 26.17 -14.97
C GLU A 315 36.38 25.30 -16.09
N GLU A 316 35.28 24.60 -15.83
CA GLU A 316 34.58 23.82 -16.89
C GLU A 316 33.67 24.68 -17.81
N GLU A 317 33.25 25.86 -17.37
CA GLU A 317 32.53 26.83 -18.22
C GLU A 317 33.48 27.66 -19.13
N LEU A 318 34.76 27.61 -18.89
CA LEU A 318 35.76 28.38 -19.65
C LEU A 318 36.56 27.55 -20.68
N LEU A 319 36.23 26.25 -20.82
CA LEU A 319 36.81 25.34 -21.84
C LEU A 319 35.77 24.85 -22.83
#